data_826cd6ac1504ce2f75941f1169787ba7
#
_entry.id   826cd6ac1504ce2f75941f1169787ba7
#
_cell.length_a   1.000
_cell.length_b   1.000
_cell.length_c   1.000
_cell.angle_alpha   90.00
_cell.angle_beta   90.00
_cell.angle_gamma   90.00
#
_symmetry.space_group_name_H-M   'P 1'
#
loop_
_entity.id
_entity.type
_entity.pdbx_description
1 polymer ?
#
loop_
_entity_poly.entity_id
_entity_poly.type
_entity_poly.pdbx_seq_one_letter_code
_entity_poly.pdbx_strand_id
1 'polypeptide(L)'
;MNFKHLIAIGLVGLSISAAAQEITLEDIWKKGTFRQKSVYGIRSMSDGNHYTIQGQSEDGNTVTMYEYATGDEVKQVMSEAGLKDISGDGEATFSSYEFNADDKFMLLKYDVEPIYRRSSISKYWIVDLDNGEARKLKEKGKQRNATFSPDGSKIAYVEGNDLFIQDYKTGETTQVTNDGEKNKIINGYADWVYEEEFAFSKAFFWSPDGSKIAYYRTDESEVPEYNMQKFTGLYPED
;
A
#
# COMPACT_ATOMS: atom_id res chain seq x y z
N MET A 1 -14.10 61.84 -53.93
CA MET A 1 -13.26 61.45 -52.77
C MET A 1 -13.32 59.94 -52.70
N ASN A 2 -12.23 59.20 -53.06
CA ASN A 2 -12.24 57.83 -53.32
C ASN A 2 -12.15 56.98 -52.03
N PHE A 3 -13.16 56.15 -51.83
CA PHE A 3 -13.35 55.26 -50.66
C PHE A 3 -12.31 54.10 -50.53
N LYS A 4 -11.33 54.06 -51.46
CA LYS A 4 -10.31 53.00 -51.51
C LYS A 4 -9.09 53.22 -50.62
N HIS A 5 -8.96 54.32 -49.93
CA HIS A 5 -7.79 54.63 -49.08
C HIS A 5 -8.05 54.48 -47.59
N LEU A 6 -9.26 54.12 -47.16
CA LEU A 6 -9.61 53.98 -45.73
C LEU A 6 -9.49 52.52 -45.18
N ILE A 7 -9.25 51.55 -46.06
CA ILE A 7 -9.12 50.12 -45.66
C ILE A 7 -7.66 49.73 -45.32
N ALA A 8 -6.68 50.51 -45.74
CA ALA A 8 -5.26 50.18 -45.54
C ALA A 8 -4.68 50.60 -44.16
N ILE A 9 -5.39 51.37 -43.35
CA ILE A 9 -4.88 51.87 -42.05
C ILE A 9 -5.40 51.02 -40.86
N GLY A 10 -6.38 50.15 -41.11
CA GLY A 10 -6.98 49.32 -40.03
C GLY A 10 -6.27 47.98 -39.71
N LEU A 11 -5.21 47.60 -40.43
CA LEU A 11 -4.60 46.27 -40.32
C LEU A 11 -3.20 46.24 -39.69
N VAL A 12 -2.70 47.36 -39.18
CA VAL A 12 -1.34 47.46 -38.58
C VAL A 12 -1.36 47.44 -37.04
N GLY A 13 -2.51 47.31 -36.41
CA GLY A 13 -2.66 47.54 -34.96
C GLY A 13 -2.85 46.30 -34.06
N LEU A 14 -2.73 45.07 -34.57
CA LEU A 14 -2.89 43.85 -33.73
C LEU A 14 -1.68 42.91 -33.85
N SER A 15 -0.49 43.43 -33.58
CA SER A 15 0.60 42.55 -33.12
C SER A 15 0.32 42.15 -31.67
N ILE A 16 -0.42 41.07 -31.47
CA ILE A 16 -0.46 40.40 -30.18
C ILE A 16 0.97 39.86 -29.96
N SER A 17 1.73 40.59 -29.14
CA SER A 17 2.99 40.06 -28.61
C SER A 17 2.64 38.83 -27.77
N ALA A 18 2.67 37.65 -28.37
CA ALA A 18 2.73 36.41 -27.63
C ALA A 18 4.07 36.43 -26.89
N ALA A 19 4.05 36.91 -25.65
CA ALA A 19 5.18 36.75 -24.76
C ALA A 19 5.30 35.26 -24.51
N ALA A 20 6.24 34.61 -25.17
CA ALA A 20 6.61 33.22 -24.84
C ALA A 20 7.14 33.28 -23.41
N GLN A 21 6.45 32.56 -22.52
CA GLN A 21 6.92 32.41 -21.15
C GLN A 21 8.16 31.54 -21.17
N GLU A 22 9.28 32.06 -20.74
CA GLU A 22 10.52 31.30 -20.63
C GLU A 22 10.36 30.23 -19.54
N ILE A 23 10.60 28.96 -19.89
CA ILE A 23 10.58 27.86 -18.96
C ILE A 23 11.91 27.85 -18.21
N THR A 24 11.87 28.05 -16.91
CA THR A 24 13.05 28.04 -16.05
C THR A 24 13.30 26.69 -15.40
N LEU A 25 14.54 26.41 -14.99
CA LEU A 25 14.86 25.21 -14.19
C LEU A 25 14.07 25.20 -12.87
N GLU A 26 13.78 26.36 -12.31
CA GLU A 26 12.93 26.47 -11.12
C GLU A 26 11.49 26.03 -11.37
N ASP A 27 10.92 26.34 -12.54
CA ASP A 27 9.57 25.88 -12.91
C ASP A 27 9.52 24.35 -13.03
N ILE A 28 10.58 23.74 -13.55
CA ILE A 28 10.64 22.29 -13.74
C ILE A 28 10.86 21.57 -12.39
N TRP A 29 11.88 21.97 -11.61
CA TRP A 29 12.37 21.21 -10.47
C TRP A 29 11.81 21.66 -9.12
N LYS A 30 11.64 22.96 -8.91
CA LYS A 30 11.25 23.51 -7.60
C LYS A 30 9.75 23.76 -7.49
N LYS A 31 9.16 24.43 -8.48
CA LYS A 31 7.74 24.80 -8.44
C LYS A 31 6.82 23.67 -8.88
N GLY A 32 7.34 22.68 -9.62
CA GLY A 32 6.53 21.60 -10.15
C GLY A 32 5.43 22.08 -11.12
N THR A 33 5.67 23.19 -11.83
CA THR A 33 4.68 23.83 -12.72
C THR A 33 4.11 22.87 -13.76
N PHE A 34 4.90 21.90 -14.19
CA PHE A 34 4.53 20.90 -15.22
C PHE A 34 4.18 19.55 -14.63
N ARG A 35 4.05 19.43 -13.29
CA ARG A 35 3.61 18.17 -12.68
C ARG A 35 2.19 17.86 -13.10
N GLN A 36 2.04 16.69 -13.69
CA GLN A 36 0.73 16.19 -14.02
C GLN A 36 -0.05 15.87 -12.75
N LYS A 37 -1.30 16.30 -12.66
CA LYS A 37 -2.21 15.87 -11.61
C LYS A 37 -2.62 14.43 -11.91
N SER A 38 -2.50 13.56 -10.95
CA SER A 38 -2.91 12.17 -11.07
C SER A 38 -3.50 11.70 -9.75
N VAL A 39 -4.41 10.74 -9.85
CA VAL A 39 -5.00 10.07 -8.69
C VAL A 39 -4.28 8.74 -8.54
N TYR A 40 -3.68 8.53 -7.39
CA TYR A 40 -2.93 7.31 -7.08
C TYR A 40 -3.66 6.48 -6.02
N GLY A 41 -3.43 5.16 -6.04
CA GLY A 41 -3.88 4.29 -4.97
C GLY A 41 -5.38 4.07 -4.91
N ILE A 42 -6.09 4.23 -6.04
CA ILE A 42 -7.51 3.90 -6.13
C ILE A 42 -7.70 2.43 -5.81
N ARG A 43 -8.60 2.14 -4.87
CA ARG A 43 -9.04 0.79 -4.54
C ARG A 43 -10.55 0.70 -4.69
N SER A 44 -11.00 -0.08 -5.68
CA SER A 44 -12.42 -0.31 -5.92
C SER A 44 -13.06 -1.03 -4.74
N MET A 45 -14.26 -0.63 -4.41
CA MET A 45 -15.09 -1.34 -3.44
C MET A 45 -15.92 -2.43 -4.11
N SER A 46 -16.42 -3.38 -3.31
CA SER A 46 -17.16 -4.55 -3.78
C SER A 46 -18.49 -4.21 -4.48
N ASP A 47 -19.07 -3.04 -4.18
CA ASP A 47 -20.31 -2.57 -4.77
C ASP A 47 -20.17 -2.08 -6.23
N GLY A 48 -18.93 -1.90 -6.72
CA GLY A 48 -18.63 -1.44 -8.08
C GLY A 48 -18.96 0.02 -8.36
N ASN A 49 -19.52 0.76 -7.42
CA ASN A 49 -19.90 2.17 -7.56
C ASN A 49 -18.94 3.12 -6.85
N HIS A 50 -18.22 2.62 -5.87
CA HIS A 50 -17.34 3.41 -5.04
C HIS A 50 -15.88 2.92 -5.12
N TYR A 51 -15.00 3.82 -4.76
CA TYR A 51 -13.57 3.54 -4.56
C TYR A 51 -13.06 4.29 -3.34
N THR A 52 -11.94 3.83 -2.81
CA THR A 52 -11.27 4.52 -1.71
C THR A 52 -9.88 4.98 -2.11
N ILE A 53 -9.44 6.05 -1.46
CA ILE A 53 -8.09 6.58 -1.58
C ILE A 53 -7.54 6.80 -0.18
N GLN A 54 -6.27 6.46 0.01
CA GLN A 54 -5.54 6.86 1.21
C GLN A 54 -5.06 8.30 1.05
N GLY A 55 -5.40 9.13 1.99
CA GLY A 55 -4.96 10.51 2.12
C GLY A 55 -4.18 10.75 3.40
N GLN A 56 -3.85 11.99 3.64
CA GLN A 56 -3.21 12.45 4.87
C GLN A 56 -3.87 13.73 5.34
N SER A 57 -4.21 13.81 6.62
CA SER A 57 -4.69 15.00 7.33
C SER A 57 -3.63 15.50 8.31
N GLU A 58 -3.95 16.57 9.05
CA GLU A 58 -3.11 17.04 10.15
C GLU A 58 -2.95 15.99 11.26
N ASP A 59 -3.97 15.13 11.45
CA ASP A 59 -4.03 14.09 12.48
C ASP A 59 -3.51 12.72 12.01
N GLY A 60 -2.92 12.63 10.81
CA GLY A 60 -2.36 11.41 10.26
C GLY A 60 -3.08 10.86 9.02
N ASN A 61 -2.91 9.57 8.76
CA ASN A 61 -3.46 8.93 7.57
C ASN A 61 -4.98 8.78 7.63
N THR A 62 -5.60 8.89 6.47
CA THR A 62 -7.05 8.73 6.30
C THR A 62 -7.35 7.78 5.13
N VAL A 63 -8.53 7.17 5.14
CA VAL A 63 -9.10 6.43 4.02
C VAL A 63 -10.46 7.04 3.71
N THR A 64 -10.59 7.60 2.52
CA THR A 64 -11.80 8.32 2.09
C THR A 64 -12.44 7.60 0.91
N MET A 65 -13.75 7.46 0.94
CA MET A 65 -14.57 6.84 -0.09
C MET A 65 -15.13 7.90 -1.04
N TYR A 66 -15.07 7.61 -2.32
CA TYR A 66 -15.55 8.44 -3.43
C TYR A 66 -16.48 7.67 -4.33
N GLU A 67 -17.39 8.37 -5.01
CA GLU A 67 -18.25 7.80 -6.03
C GLU A 67 -17.57 7.84 -7.40
N TYR A 68 -17.61 6.73 -8.16
CA TYR A 68 -17.03 6.69 -9.50
C TYR A 68 -17.72 7.59 -10.51
N ALA A 69 -19.04 7.74 -10.42
CA ALA A 69 -19.81 8.48 -11.40
C ALA A 69 -19.53 9.99 -11.38
N THR A 70 -19.30 10.55 -10.20
CA THR A 70 -19.12 11.99 -9.99
C THR A 70 -17.70 12.37 -9.61
N GLY A 71 -16.97 11.47 -8.95
CA GLY A 71 -15.69 11.75 -8.30
C GLY A 71 -15.85 12.48 -6.96
N ASP A 72 -17.08 12.63 -6.47
CA ASP A 72 -17.33 13.31 -5.21
C ASP A 72 -16.98 12.43 -4.01
N GLU A 73 -16.55 13.07 -2.93
CA GLU A 73 -16.33 12.44 -1.65
C GLU A 73 -17.67 12.02 -1.04
N VAL A 74 -17.76 10.75 -0.61
CA VAL A 74 -18.93 10.20 0.04
C VAL A 74 -18.80 10.24 1.56
N LYS A 75 -17.69 9.68 2.07
CA LYS A 75 -17.37 9.68 3.52
C LYS A 75 -15.92 9.31 3.78
N GLN A 76 -15.44 9.71 4.94
CA GLN A 76 -14.21 9.15 5.50
C GLN A 76 -14.54 7.79 6.13
N VAL A 77 -13.87 6.73 5.64
CA VAL A 77 -14.07 5.36 6.12
C VAL A 77 -13.24 5.09 7.38
N MET A 78 -12.00 5.60 7.38
CA MET A 78 -11.06 5.43 8.49
C MET A 78 -10.14 6.63 8.61
N SER A 79 -9.71 6.92 9.82
CA SER A 79 -8.60 7.84 10.11
C SER A 79 -7.77 7.30 11.27
N GLU A 80 -6.55 7.81 11.46
CA GLU A 80 -5.75 7.44 12.64
C GLU A 80 -6.41 7.87 13.94
N ALA A 81 -7.09 9.03 13.95
CA ALA A 81 -7.89 9.45 15.11
C ALA A 81 -9.02 8.44 15.41
N GLY A 82 -9.80 8.05 14.39
CA GLY A 82 -10.84 7.03 14.54
C GLY A 82 -10.30 5.67 14.98
N LEU A 83 -9.14 5.27 14.46
CA LEU A 83 -8.47 4.03 14.88
C LEU A 83 -8.06 4.08 16.35
N LYS A 84 -7.51 5.19 16.83
CA LYS A 84 -7.17 5.38 18.25
C LYS A 84 -8.41 5.25 19.15
N ASP A 85 -9.52 5.83 18.73
CA ASP A 85 -10.78 5.78 19.49
C ASP A 85 -11.32 4.35 19.59
N ILE A 86 -11.41 3.62 18.48
CA ILE A 86 -12.01 2.26 18.47
C ILE A 86 -11.06 1.18 18.99
N SER A 87 -9.75 1.38 18.94
CA SER A 87 -8.77 0.43 19.48
C SER A 87 -8.44 0.65 20.95
N GLY A 88 -8.69 1.85 21.48
CA GLY A 88 -8.23 2.27 22.81
C GLY A 88 -6.71 2.45 22.92
N ASP A 89 -5.98 2.39 21.80
CA ASP A 89 -4.53 2.57 21.74
C ASP A 89 -4.23 3.98 21.21
N GLY A 90 -3.87 4.90 22.09
CA GLY A 90 -3.61 6.31 21.76
C GLY A 90 -2.47 6.53 20.75
N GLU A 91 -1.64 5.53 20.52
CA GLU A 91 -0.53 5.54 19.56
C GLU A 91 -0.86 4.78 18.27
N ALA A 92 -2.12 4.33 18.09
CA ALA A 92 -2.52 3.55 16.91
C ALA A 92 -2.35 4.38 15.63
N THR A 93 -1.66 3.80 14.67
CA THR A 93 -1.39 4.37 13.33
C THR A 93 -1.57 3.31 12.25
N PHE A 94 -1.58 3.74 10.99
CA PHE A 94 -1.49 2.83 9.86
C PHE A 94 -0.78 3.48 8.67
N SER A 95 -0.13 2.68 7.83
CA SER A 95 0.59 3.13 6.64
C SER A 95 -0.04 2.64 5.34
N SER A 96 -0.87 1.60 5.41
CA SER A 96 -1.67 1.11 4.28
C SER A 96 -2.84 0.28 4.79
N TYR A 97 -3.78 -0.01 3.90
CA TYR A 97 -5.00 -0.74 4.23
C TYR A 97 -5.39 -1.73 3.14
N GLU A 98 -6.20 -2.71 3.50
CA GLU A 98 -6.86 -3.66 2.60
C GLU A 98 -8.25 -3.96 3.16
N PHE A 99 -9.26 -4.05 2.29
CA PHE A 99 -10.59 -4.53 2.67
C PHE A 99 -10.70 -6.03 2.46
N ASN A 100 -11.56 -6.68 3.23
CA ASN A 100 -12.02 -8.01 2.89
C ASN A 100 -13.03 -7.98 1.73
N ALA A 101 -13.48 -9.15 1.27
CA ALA A 101 -14.29 -9.28 0.05
C ALA A 101 -15.65 -8.54 0.07
N ASP A 102 -16.24 -8.29 1.23
CA ASP A 102 -17.52 -7.60 1.41
C ASP A 102 -17.40 -6.18 2.00
N ASP A 103 -16.17 -5.64 2.05
CA ASP A 103 -15.81 -4.31 2.56
C ASP A 103 -16.21 -4.04 4.03
N LYS A 104 -16.46 -5.08 4.81
CA LYS A 104 -16.85 -4.94 6.23
C LYS A 104 -15.69 -4.94 7.19
N PHE A 105 -14.58 -5.49 6.79
CA PHE A 105 -13.37 -5.53 7.58
C PHE A 105 -12.21 -4.88 6.84
N MET A 106 -11.32 -4.26 7.61
CA MET A 106 -10.07 -3.72 7.10
C MET A 106 -8.88 -4.38 7.81
N LEU A 107 -7.84 -4.67 7.04
CA LEU A 107 -6.48 -4.87 7.54
C LEU A 107 -5.74 -3.55 7.40
N LEU A 108 -5.30 -2.98 8.53
CA LEU A 108 -4.47 -1.77 8.55
C LEU A 108 -3.04 -2.16 8.92
N LYS A 109 -2.10 -1.90 8.04
CA LYS A 109 -0.69 -2.21 8.20
C LYS A 109 0.02 -1.08 8.94
N TYR A 110 0.80 -1.39 9.99
CA TYR A 110 1.58 -0.42 10.76
C TYR A 110 2.90 -1.00 11.25
N ASP A 111 3.75 -0.19 11.87
CA ASP A 111 5.07 -0.57 12.39
C ASP A 111 5.90 -1.33 11.33
N VAL A 112 5.97 -0.73 10.14
CA VAL A 112 6.56 -1.34 8.95
C VAL A 112 8.08 -1.27 9.02
N GLU A 113 8.72 -2.42 8.87
CA GLU A 113 10.15 -2.57 8.75
C GLU A 113 10.48 -3.15 7.36
N PRO A 114 11.10 -2.37 6.48
CA PRO A 114 11.49 -2.86 5.17
C PRO A 114 12.61 -3.90 5.30
N ILE A 115 12.57 -4.93 4.45
CA ILE A 115 13.61 -5.96 4.36
C ILE A 115 14.41 -5.75 3.09
N TYR A 116 13.73 -5.79 1.94
CA TYR A 116 14.29 -5.51 0.63
C TYR A 116 13.44 -4.47 -0.09
N ARG A 117 13.57 -4.37 -1.40
CA ARG A 117 12.87 -3.36 -2.22
C ARG A 117 11.34 -3.45 -2.11
N ARG A 118 10.79 -4.65 -1.99
CA ARG A 118 9.34 -4.91 -2.03
C ARG A 118 8.83 -5.56 -0.75
N SER A 119 9.69 -6.24 -0.01
CA SER A 119 9.31 -6.97 1.20
C SER A 119 9.46 -6.13 2.45
N SER A 120 8.58 -6.40 3.39
CA SER A 120 8.61 -5.82 4.74
C SER A 120 7.97 -6.78 5.73
N ILE A 121 8.36 -6.65 6.99
CA ILE A 121 7.60 -7.17 8.12
C ILE A 121 6.83 -6.02 8.78
N SER A 122 5.67 -6.32 9.33
CA SER A 122 4.77 -5.30 9.84
C SER A 122 3.84 -5.87 10.89
N LYS A 123 3.22 -5.00 11.67
CA LYS A 123 2.06 -5.35 12.48
C LYS A 123 0.77 -4.97 11.75
N TYR A 124 -0.33 -5.55 12.17
CA TYR A 124 -1.62 -5.32 11.53
C TYR A 124 -2.73 -5.12 12.57
N TRP A 125 -3.60 -4.14 12.30
CA TRP A 125 -4.91 -4.03 12.92
C TRP A 125 -5.94 -4.73 12.06
N ILE A 126 -6.90 -5.38 12.68
CA ILE A 126 -8.13 -5.86 12.09
C ILE A 126 -9.22 -4.95 12.59
N VAL A 127 -9.92 -4.29 11.70
CA VAL A 127 -11.03 -3.37 12.03
C VAL A 127 -12.32 -3.95 11.50
N ASP A 128 -13.31 -4.06 12.38
CA ASP A 128 -14.71 -4.34 12.05
C ASP A 128 -15.43 -3.01 11.84
N LEU A 129 -15.81 -2.71 10.61
CA LEU A 129 -16.43 -1.44 10.24
C LEU A 129 -17.92 -1.37 10.63
N ASP A 130 -18.59 -2.52 10.74
CA ASP A 130 -19.98 -2.58 11.13
C ASP A 130 -20.15 -2.33 12.64
N ASN A 131 -19.24 -2.86 13.45
CA ASN A 131 -19.28 -2.76 14.92
C ASN A 131 -18.43 -1.62 15.49
N GLY A 132 -17.52 -1.06 14.69
CA GLY A 132 -16.58 -0.02 15.15
C GLY A 132 -15.57 -0.55 16.17
N GLU A 133 -15.05 -1.74 15.93
CA GLU A 133 -14.09 -2.40 16.80
C GLU A 133 -12.75 -2.62 16.08
N ALA A 134 -11.64 -2.46 16.81
CA ALA A 134 -10.32 -2.76 16.29
C ALA A 134 -9.52 -3.64 17.23
N ARG A 135 -8.78 -4.59 16.68
CA ARG A 135 -7.84 -5.42 17.43
C ARG A 135 -6.59 -5.71 16.62
N LYS A 136 -5.51 -6.04 17.30
CA LYS A 136 -4.27 -6.46 16.63
C LYS A 136 -4.43 -7.87 16.06
N LEU A 137 -3.86 -8.12 14.89
CA LEU A 137 -3.79 -9.47 14.32
C LEU A 137 -3.00 -10.39 15.27
N LYS A 138 -1.89 -9.88 15.81
CA LYS A 138 -1.11 -10.49 16.87
C LYS A 138 -0.61 -9.43 17.85
N GLU A 139 -0.53 -9.80 19.12
CA GLU A 139 -0.01 -8.91 20.16
C GLU A 139 1.50 -8.72 20.06
N LYS A 140 2.22 -9.73 19.64
CA LYS A 140 3.68 -9.74 19.55
C LYS A 140 4.15 -10.20 18.17
N GLY A 141 5.36 -9.78 17.82
CA GLY A 141 5.97 -10.14 16.55
C GLY A 141 5.48 -9.27 15.38
N LYS A 142 6.14 -9.43 14.25
CA LYS A 142 5.77 -8.81 12.97
C LYS A 142 5.48 -9.91 11.97
N GLN A 143 4.55 -9.67 11.08
CA GLN A 143 4.11 -10.61 10.06
C GLN A 143 4.45 -10.10 8.67
N ARG A 144 4.53 -11.00 7.69
CA ARG A 144 4.64 -10.67 6.27
C ARG A 144 3.31 -10.97 5.58
N ASN A 145 2.95 -10.10 4.63
CA ASN A 145 1.95 -10.37 3.61
C ASN A 145 0.57 -10.79 4.14
N ALA A 146 0.15 -10.29 5.31
CA ALA A 146 -1.18 -10.61 5.83
C ALA A 146 -2.25 -10.24 4.78
N THR A 147 -3.13 -11.20 4.44
CA THR A 147 -4.08 -11.09 3.33
C THR A 147 -5.37 -11.84 3.70
N PHE A 148 -6.52 -11.22 3.46
CA PHE A 148 -7.82 -11.88 3.62
C PHE A 148 -8.01 -13.06 2.67
N SER A 149 -8.75 -14.07 3.10
CA SER A 149 -9.28 -15.09 2.21
C SER A 149 -10.41 -14.51 1.34
N PRO A 150 -10.62 -15.02 0.09
CA PRO A 150 -11.67 -14.51 -0.79
C PRO A 150 -13.09 -14.66 -0.25
N ASP A 151 -13.33 -15.66 0.59
CA ASP A 151 -14.62 -15.86 1.29
C ASP A 151 -14.81 -14.92 2.49
N GLY A 152 -13.82 -14.08 2.79
CA GLY A 152 -13.84 -13.11 3.87
C GLY A 152 -13.92 -13.72 5.27
N SER A 153 -13.44 -14.97 5.48
CA SER A 153 -13.51 -15.63 6.79
C SER A 153 -12.18 -15.69 7.54
N LYS A 154 -11.06 -15.58 6.83
CA LYS A 154 -9.72 -15.83 7.39
C LYS A 154 -8.71 -14.81 6.91
N ILE A 155 -7.58 -14.75 7.61
CA ILE A 155 -6.38 -14.02 7.21
C ILE A 155 -5.22 -15.03 7.20
N ALA A 156 -4.49 -15.09 6.06
CA ALA A 156 -3.23 -15.80 5.99
C ALA A 156 -2.07 -14.82 6.11
N TYR A 157 -1.01 -15.21 6.79
CA TYR A 157 0.20 -14.41 6.96
C TYR A 157 1.42 -15.31 7.20
N VAL A 158 2.60 -14.76 7.00
CA VAL A 158 3.85 -15.43 7.37
C VAL A 158 4.43 -14.76 8.62
N GLU A 159 4.85 -15.58 9.58
CA GLU A 159 5.61 -15.15 10.76
C GLU A 159 6.87 -16.00 10.87
N GLY A 160 8.03 -15.35 11.02
CA GLY A 160 9.29 -16.04 10.78
C GLY A 160 9.36 -16.55 9.35
N ASN A 161 9.54 -17.85 9.18
CA ASN A 161 9.57 -18.53 7.89
C ASN A 161 8.40 -19.51 7.70
N ASP A 162 7.35 -19.39 8.53
CA ASP A 162 6.19 -20.29 8.47
C ASP A 162 4.89 -19.56 8.14
N LEU A 163 4.01 -20.29 7.45
CA LEU A 163 2.69 -19.84 7.05
C LEU A 163 1.65 -20.16 8.12
N PHE A 164 0.81 -19.18 8.41
CA PHE A 164 -0.28 -19.25 9.39
C PHE A 164 -1.60 -18.79 8.76
N ILE A 165 -2.69 -19.33 9.28
CA ILE A 165 -4.05 -18.90 8.95
C ILE A 165 -4.77 -18.58 10.27
N GLN A 166 -5.42 -17.44 10.35
CA GLN A 166 -6.24 -17.05 11.47
C GLN A 166 -7.69 -16.83 11.02
N ASP A 167 -8.64 -17.44 11.72
CA ASP A 167 -10.01 -16.96 11.73
C ASP A 167 -10.05 -15.62 12.47
N TYR A 168 -10.29 -14.56 11.75
CA TYR A 168 -10.17 -13.23 12.34
C TYR A 168 -11.36 -12.83 13.21
N LYS A 169 -12.48 -13.56 13.18
CA LYS A 169 -13.63 -13.32 14.07
C LYS A 169 -13.39 -13.96 15.44
N THR A 170 -12.87 -15.17 15.45
CA THR A 170 -12.62 -15.92 16.70
C THR A 170 -11.21 -15.70 17.26
N GLY A 171 -10.25 -15.31 16.42
CA GLY A 171 -8.83 -15.21 16.76
C GLY A 171 -8.10 -16.56 16.75
N GLU A 172 -8.80 -17.66 16.44
CA GLU A 172 -8.18 -19.00 16.35
C GLU A 172 -7.15 -19.03 15.21
N THR A 173 -5.94 -19.48 15.52
CA THR A 173 -4.83 -19.51 14.58
C THR A 173 -4.36 -20.94 14.34
N THR A 174 -4.23 -21.32 13.08
CA THR A 174 -3.66 -22.58 12.63
C THR A 174 -2.30 -22.33 11.99
N GLN A 175 -1.26 -23.01 12.46
CA GLN A 175 0.03 -23.07 11.79
C GLN A 175 -0.04 -24.06 10.64
N VAL A 176 0.24 -23.61 9.41
CA VAL A 176 0.15 -24.43 8.20
C VAL A 176 1.46 -25.17 7.93
N THR A 177 2.58 -24.48 8.14
CA THR A 177 3.93 -25.05 7.99
C THR A 177 4.69 -24.92 9.30
N ASN A 178 5.66 -25.82 9.54
CA ASN A 178 6.42 -25.85 10.79
C ASN A 178 7.90 -26.24 10.59
N ASP A 179 8.37 -26.14 9.36
CA ASP A 179 9.76 -26.44 8.98
C ASP A 179 10.54 -25.19 8.57
N GLY A 180 9.93 -24.01 8.74
CA GLY A 180 10.55 -22.73 8.44
C GLY A 180 11.78 -22.47 9.30
N GLU A 181 12.92 -22.22 8.65
CA GLU A 181 14.18 -21.90 9.32
C GLU A 181 14.95 -20.85 8.53
N LYS A 182 15.49 -19.84 9.24
CA LYS A 182 16.25 -18.76 8.61
C LYS A 182 17.44 -19.32 7.82
N ASN A 183 17.62 -18.85 6.58
CA ASN A 183 18.68 -19.23 5.64
C ASN A 183 18.62 -20.73 5.27
N LYS A 184 17.48 -21.38 5.43
CA LYS A 184 17.27 -22.76 5.03
C LYS A 184 15.93 -22.97 4.36
N ILE A 185 14.83 -22.81 5.09
CA ILE A 185 13.48 -23.07 4.57
C ILE A 185 12.62 -21.85 4.68
N ILE A 186 12.06 -21.47 3.55
CA ILE A 186 11.11 -20.34 3.42
C ILE A 186 9.76 -20.88 2.98
N ASN A 187 8.71 -20.55 3.72
CA ASN A 187 7.33 -20.90 3.38
C ASN A 187 6.49 -19.64 3.17
N GLY A 188 5.90 -19.47 1.97
CA GLY A 188 4.89 -18.46 1.72
C GLY A 188 5.40 -17.03 1.44
N TYR A 189 6.70 -16.83 1.29
CA TYR A 189 7.25 -15.60 0.78
C TYR A 189 8.43 -15.87 -0.18
N ALA A 190 8.78 -14.88 -0.98
CA ALA A 190 9.88 -14.99 -1.94
C ALA A 190 11.23 -14.80 -1.27
N ASP A 191 12.24 -15.54 -1.72
CA ASP A 191 13.63 -15.22 -1.44
C ASP A 191 14.06 -13.92 -2.13
N TRP A 192 15.28 -13.46 -1.90
CA TRP A 192 15.78 -12.23 -2.48
C TRP A 192 15.81 -12.26 -4.01
N VAL A 193 16.21 -13.37 -4.63
CA VAL A 193 16.31 -13.50 -6.09
C VAL A 193 14.94 -13.43 -6.74
N TYR A 194 13.95 -14.15 -6.21
CA TYR A 194 12.58 -14.12 -6.72
C TYR A 194 11.93 -12.75 -6.53
N GLU A 195 12.22 -12.06 -5.42
CA GLU A 195 11.73 -10.71 -5.20
C GLU A 195 12.30 -9.71 -6.22
N GLU A 196 13.61 -9.75 -6.51
CA GLU A 196 14.25 -8.82 -7.43
C GLU A 196 13.95 -9.13 -8.89
N GLU A 197 14.02 -10.39 -9.30
CA GLU A 197 13.90 -10.78 -10.71
C GLU A 197 12.44 -10.93 -11.17
N PHE A 198 11.55 -11.37 -10.29
CA PHE A 198 10.13 -11.62 -10.64
C PHE A 198 9.15 -10.65 -9.98
N ALA A 199 9.64 -9.69 -9.23
CA ALA A 199 8.89 -8.55 -8.70
C ALA A 199 7.73 -8.91 -7.74
N PHE A 200 7.82 -10.01 -6.98
CA PHE A 200 6.84 -10.37 -5.95
C PHE A 200 7.49 -10.72 -4.61
N SER A 201 6.83 -10.41 -3.51
CA SER A 201 7.26 -10.76 -2.15
C SER A 201 6.32 -11.78 -1.49
N LYS A 202 5.04 -11.77 -1.83
CA LYS A 202 4.06 -12.74 -1.34
C LYS A 202 4.07 -13.99 -2.22
N ALA A 203 4.31 -15.15 -1.62
CA ALA A 203 4.40 -16.43 -2.30
C ALA A 203 3.39 -17.45 -1.75
N PHE A 204 2.20 -16.99 -1.37
CA PHE A 204 1.05 -17.83 -1.09
C PHE A 204 -0.22 -17.25 -1.71
N PHE A 205 -1.17 -18.12 -2.06
CA PHE A 205 -2.37 -17.74 -2.78
C PHE A 205 -3.55 -18.59 -2.31
N TRP A 206 -4.65 -17.92 -2.01
CA TRP A 206 -5.91 -18.58 -1.72
C TRP A 206 -6.55 -19.16 -2.99
N SER A 207 -7.24 -20.28 -2.88
CA SER A 207 -8.21 -20.71 -3.90
C SER A 207 -9.37 -19.71 -3.95
N PRO A 208 -10.05 -19.54 -5.11
CA PRO A 208 -11.14 -18.57 -5.24
C PRO A 208 -12.28 -18.75 -4.24
N ASP A 209 -12.49 -19.95 -3.76
CA ASP A 209 -13.49 -20.31 -2.73
C ASP A 209 -13.00 -20.18 -1.28
N GLY A 210 -11.75 -19.74 -1.07
CA GLY A 210 -11.13 -19.62 0.25
C GLY A 210 -10.84 -20.93 0.97
N SER A 211 -11.12 -22.09 0.35
CA SER A 211 -11.01 -23.41 1.01
C SER A 211 -9.60 -23.97 1.06
N LYS A 212 -8.71 -23.49 0.19
CA LYS A 212 -7.34 -23.96 0.05
C LYS A 212 -6.37 -22.82 -0.06
N ILE A 213 -5.11 -23.08 0.29
CA ILE A 213 -3.99 -22.18 0.11
C ILE A 213 -2.87 -22.92 -0.60
N ALA A 214 -2.36 -22.34 -1.68
CA ALA A 214 -1.14 -22.78 -2.34
C ALA A 214 0.01 -21.87 -1.92
N TYR A 215 1.20 -22.41 -1.71
CA TYR A 215 2.37 -21.61 -1.35
C TYR A 215 3.64 -22.18 -1.97
N TYR A 216 4.63 -21.29 -2.14
CA TYR A 216 5.99 -21.70 -2.48
C TYR A 216 6.71 -22.10 -1.20
N ARG A 217 7.41 -23.23 -1.27
CA ARG A 217 8.41 -23.65 -0.28
C ARG A 217 9.77 -23.62 -0.96
N THR A 218 10.66 -22.77 -0.49
CA THR A 218 12.01 -22.63 -1.01
C THR A 218 13.00 -23.26 -0.03
N ASP A 219 13.94 -24.04 -0.55
CA ASP A 219 15.02 -24.64 0.22
C ASP A 219 16.34 -23.96 -0.16
N GLU A 220 16.87 -23.17 0.76
CA GLU A 220 18.13 -22.44 0.62
C GLU A 220 19.28 -23.10 1.39
N SER A 221 19.11 -24.34 1.89
CA SER A 221 20.08 -24.98 2.76
C SER A 221 21.46 -25.16 2.12
N GLU A 222 21.48 -25.26 0.78
CA GLU A 222 22.72 -25.39 -0.01
C GLU A 222 23.25 -24.04 -0.54
N VAL A 223 22.55 -22.92 -0.25
CA VAL A 223 22.98 -21.59 -0.72
C VAL A 223 23.99 -20.99 0.24
N PRO A 224 25.23 -20.68 -0.22
CA PRO A 224 26.23 -20.05 0.63
C PRO A 224 25.83 -18.64 1.03
N GLU A 225 26.01 -18.31 2.30
CA GLU A 225 25.86 -16.93 2.77
C GLU A 225 27.09 -16.09 2.38
N TYR A 226 26.84 -14.91 1.82
CA TYR A 226 27.87 -13.92 1.55
C TYR A 226 27.76 -12.77 2.55
N ASN A 227 28.74 -12.66 3.43
CA ASN A 227 28.84 -11.57 4.39
C ASN A 227 29.36 -10.31 3.72
N MET A 228 28.49 -9.31 3.58
CA MET A 228 28.90 -7.98 3.11
C MET A 228 29.44 -7.14 4.26
N GLN A 229 30.63 -6.63 4.09
CA GLN A 229 31.23 -5.71 5.04
C GLN A 229 30.46 -4.40 5.11
N LYS A 230 30.15 -3.95 6.31
CA LYS A 230 29.53 -2.63 6.56
C LYS A 230 30.61 -1.64 6.97
N PHE A 231 30.58 -0.48 6.35
CA PHE A 231 31.46 0.63 6.71
C PHE A 231 30.63 1.64 7.54
N THR A 232 30.70 1.52 8.85
CA THR A 232 30.12 2.47 9.81
C THR A 232 31.14 3.50 10.29
N GLY A 233 32.41 3.30 9.95
CA GLY A 233 33.56 4.16 10.28
C GLY A 233 34.70 4.01 9.27
N LEU A 234 35.94 4.21 9.74
CA LEU A 234 37.15 4.10 8.89
C LEU A 234 37.49 2.66 8.51
N TYR A 235 37.00 1.69 9.26
CA TYR A 235 37.24 0.28 9.05
C TYR A 235 35.92 -0.46 8.88
N PRO A 236 35.87 -1.55 8.08
CA PRO A 236 34.69 -2.38 7.94
C PRO A 236 34.43 -3.15 9.23
N GLU A 237 33.14 -3.40 9.47
CA GLU A 237 32.62 -4.30 10.50
C GLU A 237 31.98 -5.50 9.81
N ASP A 238 32.16 -6.71 10.35
CA ASP A 238 31.58 -7.96 9.86
C ASP A 238 30.17 -8.18 10.39
#